data_c882f43ad65fb77671607ac05aca8606
#
_entry.id   c882f43ad65fb77671607ac05aca8606
#
_cell.length_a   1.000
_cell.length_b   1.000
_cell.length_c   1.000
_cell.angle_alpha   90.00
_cell.angle_beta   90.00
_cell.angle_gamma   90.00
#
_symmetry.space_group_name_H-M   'P 1'
#
loop_
_entity.id
_entity.type
_entity.pdbx_description
1 polymer ?
#
loop_
_entity_poly.entity_id
_entity_poly.type
_entity_poly.pdbx_seq_one_letter_code
_entity_poly.pdbx_strand_id
1 'polypeptide(L)'
;MFLRKENNELAIICRSPFQVLCAIEYLRSNIIEDYTFYLLSFSNDDKSEEISANVLGLYNIDYIVCRYPKLKDYFPLLKSELCNKYNYILCGNFFDAGQRMMASIIGSNRAVITFLDDGNQTINAIKQKSYYVTFDSVTNTLRSLFSGFLFIKKKCLLNNFFTFFEYEDLRVNIKKNDFSHVLINRNKINEKDGIYIIGTNSRSLNHFLDEKNSVELHLTRLIS
;
A
#
# COMPACT_ATOMS: atom_id res chain seq x y z
N MET A 1 -7.09 29.93 -6.55
CA MET A 1 -5.63 29.87 -6.66
C MET A 1 -5.35 28.63 -7.49
N PHE A 2 -5.12 28.81 -8.79
CA PHE A 2 -4.88 27.70 -9.73
C PHE A 2 -3.53 27.10 -9.39
N LEU A 3 -3.52 25.83 -8.96
CA LEU A 3 -2.30 25.04 -8.82
C LEU A 3 -1.63 24.99 -10.20
N ARG A 4 -0.48 25.63 -10.33
CA ARG A 4 0.40 25.42 -11.48
C ARG A 4 0.61 23.94 -11.66
N LYS A 5 0.47 23.47 -12.88
CA LYS A 5 0.80 22.12 -13.36
C LYS A 5 2.34 21.96 -13.30
N GLU A 6 2.89 21.91 -12.08
CA GLU A 6 4.20 21.31 -11.86
C GLU A 6 3.96 19.81 -12.04
N ASN A 7 4.80 19.14 -12.80
CA ASN A 7 4.77 17.69 -13.02
C ASN A 7 4.87 16.96 -11.66
N ASN A 8 3.77 16.88 -10.95
CA ASN A 8 3.67 16.18 -9.67
C ASN A 8 3.43 14.70 -9.98
N GLU A 9 4.48 14.02 -10.46
CA GLU A 9 4.41 12.60 -10.71
C GLU A 9 4.15 11.86 -9.39
N LEU A 10 3.07 11.10 -9.38
CA LEU A 10 2.70 10.20 -8.29
C LEU A 10 3.25 8.80 -8.57
N ALA A 11 3.97 8.22 -7.63
CA ALA A 11 4.28 6.78 -7.65
C ALA A 11 3.37 6.03 -6.69
N ILE A 12 2.94 4.85 -7.09
CA ILE A 12 2.16 3.92 -6.27
C ILE A 12 2.98 2.64 -6.12
N ILE A 13 3.19 2.18 -4.90
CA ILE A 13 3.96 0.97 -4.60
C ILE A 13 3.07 0.04 -3.79
N CYS A 14 2.56 -1.01 -4.41
CA CYS A 14 1.72 -2.01 -3.77
C CYS A 14 2.33 -3.41 -3.91
N ARG A 15 1.93 -4.32 -3.01
CA ARG A 15 2.36 -5.71 -3.02
C ARG A 15 1.19 -6.69 -2.89
N SER A 16 0.13 -6.31 -2.22
CA SER A 16 -1.02 -7.19 -1.99
C SER A 16 -2.26 -6.69 -2.73
N PRO A 17 -3.22 -7.59 -3.04
CA PRO A 17 -4.48 -7.21 -3.69
C PRO A 17 -5.26 -6.17 -2.89
N PHE A 18 -5.21 -6.23 -1.56
CA PHE A 18 -5.89 -5.26 -0.71
C PHE A 18 -5.27 -3.87 -0.82
N GLN A 19 -3.94 -3.76 -0.83
CA GLN A 19 -3.25 -2.50 -1.06
C GLN A 19 -3.57 -1.93 -2.45
N VAL A 20 -3.68 -2.80 -3.47
CA VAL A 20 -4.09 -2.40 -4.83
C VAL A 20 -5.49 -1.79 -4.82
N LEU A 21 -6.47 -2.41 -4.14
CA LEU A 21 -7.82 -1.86 -4.01
C LEU A 21 -7.82 -0.51 -3.29
N CYS A 22 -7.06 -0.36 -2.21
CA CYS A 22 -6.90 0.92 -1.52
C CYS A 22 -6.27 2.00 -2.41
N ALA A 23 -5.29 1.63 -3.24
CA ALA A 23 -4.68 2.56 -4.19
C ALA A 23 -5.66 3.01 -5.28
N ILE A 24 -6.47 2.08 -5.81
CA ILE A 24 -7.51 2.39 -6.79
C ILE A 24 -8.55 3.33 -6.21
N GLU A 25 -8.99 3.08 -4.97
CA GLU A 25 -9.91 3.97 -4.28
C GLU A 25 -9.31 5.36 -4.09
N TYR A 26 -8.03 5.45 -3.69
CA TYR A 26 -7.34 6.73 -3.56
C TYR A 26 -7.29 7.50 -4.89
N LEU A 27 -6.92 6.84 -5.98
CA LEU A 27 -6.86 7.45 -7.31
C LEU A 27 -8.20 8.02 -7.73
N ARG A 28 -9.27 7.25 -7.55
CA ARG A 28 -10.62 7.64 -7.97
C ARG A 28 -11.22 8.73 -7.08
N SER A 29 -11.06 8.62 -5.77
CA SER A 29 -11.57 9.63 -4.83
C SER A 29 -10.86 10.99 -4.97
N ASN A 30 -9.66 11.02 -5.58
CA ASN A 30 -8.91 12.25 -5.82
C ASN A 30 -8.83 12.67 -7.29
N ILE A 31 -9.45 11.90 -8.21
CA ILE A 31 -9.47 12.17 -9.67
C ILE A 31 -8.03 12.33 -10.21
N ILE A 32 -7.16 11.37 -9.87
CA ILE A 32 -5.75 11.36 -10.28
C ILE A 32 -5.60 10.50 -11.52
N GLU A 33 -5.10 11.07 -12.60
CA GLU A 33 -4.88 10.41 -13.89
C GLU A 33 -3.39 10.21 -14.22
N ASP A 34 -2.51 11.06 -13.67
CA ASP A 34 -1.07 11.00 -13.93
C ASP A 34 -0.32 10.33 -12.77
N TYR A 35 0.04 9.06 -12.97
CA TYR A 35 0.74 8.25 -11.98
C TYR A 35 1.52 7.09 -12.63
N THR A 36 2.47 6.53 -11.87
CA THR A 36 3.14 5.27 -12.21
C THR A 36 2.85 4.23 -11.15
N PHE A 37 2.30 3.08 -11.53
CA PHE A 37 1.97 2.00 -10.62
C PHE A 37 3.04 0.91 -10.63
N TYR A 38 3.63 0.64 -9.47
CA TYR A 38 4.61 -0.41 -9.24
C TYR A 38 4.00 -1.52 -8.40
N LEU A 39 3.93 -2.73 -8.96
CA LEU A 39 3.55 -3.95 -8.24
C LEU A 39 4.82 -4.65 -7.79
N LEU A 40 5.05 -4.68 -6.48
CA LEU A 40 6.23 -5.27 -5.88
C LEU A 40 6.01 -6.77 -5.64
N SER A 41 6.86 -7.60 -6.23
CA SER A 41 6.84 -9.06 -6.05
C SER A 41 8.19 -9.56 -5.54
N PHE A 42 8.17 -10.61 -4.70
CA PHE A 42 9.38 -11.22 -4.15
C PHE A 42 9.65 -12.63 -4.68
N SER A 43 8.70 -13.23 -5.38
CA SER A 43 8.86 -14.56 -5.98
C SER A 43 8.23 -14.58 -7.38
N ASN A 44 8.65 -15.55 -8.19
CA ASN A 44 8.06 -15.75 -9.52
C ASN A 44 6.71 -16.49 -9.48
N ASP A 45 6.35 -17.03 -8.31
CA ASP A 45 5.17 -17.90 -8.09
C ASP A 45 4.25 -17.28 -7.02
N ASP A 46 4.07 -15.97 -7.08
CA ASP A 46 3.32 -15.25 -6.08
C ASP A 46 1.85 -15.11 -6.50
N LYS A 47 0.97 -15.95 -5.90
CA LYS A 47 -0.48 -15.83 -6.09
C LYS A 47 -1.01 -14.42 -5.80
N SER A 48 -0.35 -13.70 -4.90
CA SER A 48 -0.67 -12.30 -4.59
C SER A 48 -0.39 -11.39 -5.79
N GLU A 49 0.68 -11.63 -6.54
CA GLU A 49 0.99 -10.92 -7.79
C GLU A 49 -0.11 -11.16 -8.83
N GLU A 50 -0.49 -12.44 -9.04
CA GLU A 50 -1.54 -12.80 -10.00
C GLU A 50 -2.88 -12.15 -9.68
N ILE A 51 -3.34 -12.24 -8.43
CA ILE A 51 -4.61 -11.63 -8.01
C ILE A 51 -4.54 -10.10 -8.13
N SER A 52 -3.42 -9.49 -7.74
CA SER A 52 -3.21 -8.04 -7.87
C SER A 52 -3.24 -7.60 -9.33
N ALA A 53 -2.60 -8.35 -10.22
CA ALA A 53 -2.61 -8.11 -11.66
C ALA A 53 -4.03 -8.20 -12.24
N ASN A 54 -4.81 -9.21 -11.84
CA ASN A 54 -6.20 -9.36 -12.26
C ASN A 54 -7.05 -8.17 -11.78
N VAL A 55 -6.87 -7.71 -10.54
CA VAL A 55 -7.57 -6.52 -10.03
C VAL A 55 -7.19 -5.28 -10.85
N LEU A 56 -5.91 -5.04 -11.11
CA LEU A 56 -5.45 -3.91 -11.92
C LEU A 56 -6.04 -3.95 -13.34
N GLY A 57 -6.08 -5.16 -13.95
CA GLY A 57 -6.70 -5.38 -15.26
C GLY A 57 -8.20 -5.06 -15.30
N LEU A 58 -8.97 -5.42 -14.24
CA LEU A 58 -10.39 -5.08 -14.12
C LEU A 58 -10.65 -3.55 -14.12
N TYR A 59 -9.70 -2.79 -13.65
CA TYR A 59 -9.79 -1.32 -13.58
C TYR A 59 -9.05 -0.59 -14.70
N ASN A 60 -8.47 -1.33 -15.68
CA ASN A 60 -7.67 -0.82 -16.78
C ASN A 60 -6.50 0.06 -16.32
N ILE A 61 -5.76 -0.41 -15.30
CA ILE A 61 -4.60 0.26 -14.75
C ILE A 61 -3.33 -0.40 -15.27
N ASP A 62 -2.49 0.39 -15.95
CA ASP A 62 -1.14 -0.04 -16.35
C ASP A 62 -0.21 -0.09 -15.14
N TYR A 63 0.65 -1.11 -15.08
CA TYR A 63 1.56 -1.30 -13.97
C TYR A 63 2.89 -1.91 -14.39
N ILE A 64 3.91 -1.69 -13.56
CA ILE A 64 5.26 -2.24 -13.72
C ILE A 64 5.52 -3.24 -12.60
N VAL A 65 5.81 -4.49 -12.94
CA VAL A 65 6.21 -5.50 -11.95
C VAL A 65 7.66 -5.31 -11.57
N CYS A 66 7.91 -5.13 -10.27
CA CYS A 66 9.24 -4.96 -9.71
C CYS A 66 9.61 -6.16 -8.83
N ARG A 67 10.66 -6.90 -9.21
CA ARG A 67 11.14 -8.07 -8.47
C ARG A 67 12.45 -7.76 -7.76
N TYR A 68 12.35 -7.39 -6.48
CA TYR A 68 13.50 -7.04 -5.63
C TYR A 68 13.60 -7.96 -4.40
N PRO A 69 13.86 -9.29 -4.58
CA PRO A 69 13.91 -10.23 -3.49
C PRO A 69 15.09 -10.00 -2.53
N LYS A 70 16.17 -9.36 -3.01
CA LYS A 70 17.40 -9.13 -2.24
C LYS A 70 17.72 -7.64 -2.12
N LEU A 71 18.45 -7.26 -1.08
CA LEU A 71 18.86 -5.87 -0.87
C LEU A 71 19.64 -5.30 -2.07
N LYS A 72 20.53 -6.10 -2.67
CA LYS A 72 21.34 -5.69 -3.83
C LYS A 72 20.51 -5.32 -5.06
N ASP A 73 19.29 -5.85 -5.17
CA ASP A 73 18.43 -5.63 -6.34
C ASP A 73 17.90 -4.19 -6.38
N TYR A 74 17.97 -3.46 -5.26
CA TYR A 74 17.62 -2.05 -5.19
C TYR A 74 18.75 -1.10 -5.61
N PHE A 75 20.00 -1.55 -5.66
CA PHE A 75 21.14 -0.68 -6.00
C PHE A 75 21.08 -0.08 -7.42
N PRO A 76 20.59 -0.80 -8.46
CA PRO A 76 20.38 -0.19 -9.76
C PRO A 76 19.44 1.01 -9.74
N LEU A 77 18.41 1.00 -8.85
CA LEU A 77 17.49 2.13 -8.71
C LEU A 77 18.18 3.41 -8.26
N LEU A 78 19.24 3.31 -7.44
CA LEU A 78 20.00 4.48 -6.97
C LEU A 78 20.72 5.22 -8.10
N LYS A 79 20.98 4.51 -9.22
CA LYS A 79 21.65 5.05 -10.41
C LYS A 79 20.70 5.29 -11.58
N SER A 80 19.42 4.96 -11.42
CA SER A 80 18.41 5.11 -12.46
C SER A 80 17.80 6.52 -12.44
N GLU A 81 17.11 6.87 -13.52
CA GLU A 81 16.30 8.08 -13.63
C GLU A 81 15.13 8.11 -12.63
N LEU A 82 14.79 6.95 -12.04
CA LEU A 82 13.76 6.86 -11.01
C LEU A 82 14.24 7.37 -9.64
N CYS A 83 15.55 7.49 -9.44
CA CYS A 83 16.09 8.00 -8.18
C CYS A 83 15.72 9.48 -7.98
N ASN A 84 15.09 9.80 -6.85
CA ASN A 84 14.62 11.16 -6.52
C ASN A 84 13.57 11.75 -7.49
N LYS A 85 12.83 10.90 -8.20
CA LYS A 85 11.90 11.36 -9.23
C LYS A 85 10.56 11.88 -8.66
N TYR A 86 9.99 11.18 -7.67
CA TYR A 86 8.60 11.38 -7.28
C TYR A 86 8.44 12.26 -6.05
N ASN A 87 7.56 13.25 -6.14
CA ASN A 87 7.22 14.14 -5.03
C ASN A 87 6.12 13.56 -4.13
N TYR A 88 5.27 12.69 -4.70
CA TYR A 88 4.19 12.02 -3.98
C TYR A 88 4.30 10.51 -4.18
N ILE A 89 4.16 9.76 -3.09
CA ILE A 89 4.22 8.30 -3.13
C ILE A 89 3.08 7.72 -2.29
N LEU A 90 2.30 6.84 -2.89
CA LEU A 90 1.42 5.93 -2.15
C LEU A 90 2.21 4.64 -1.88
N CYS A 91 2.37 4.29 -0.62
CA CYS A 91 3.09 3.11 -0.18
C CYS A 91 2.12 2.16 0.52
N GLY A 92 2.02 0.92 0.05
CA GLY A 92 1.02 -0.03 0.51
C GLY A 92 1.12 -0.36 2.00
N ASN A 93 2.34 -0.52 2.54
CA ASN A 93 2.52 -0.91 3.94
C ASN A 93 3.67 -0.17 4.60
N PHE A 94 3.39 0.43 5.76
CA PHE A 94 4.40 1.12 6.58
C PHE A 94 5.51 0.17 7.07
N PHE A 95 5.18 -1.08 7.41
CA PHE A 95 6.14 -2.05 7.96
C PHE A 95 6.86 -2.89 6.90
N ASP A 96 6.40 -2.88 5.64
CA ASP A 96 7.09 -3.61 4.58
C ASP A 96 8.42 -2.92 4.22
N ALA A 97 9.52 -3.57 4.64
CA ALA A 97 10.86 -3.04 4.42
C ALA A 97 11.23 -2.88 2.94
N GLY A 98 10.67 -3.72 2.07
CA GLY A 98 10.89 -3.65 0.62
C GLY A 98 10.19 -2.46 -0.01
N GLN A 99 8.92 -2.25 0.31
CA GLN A 99 8.14 -1.10 -0.17
C GLN A 99 8.76 0.21 0.32
N ARG A 100 9.12 0.29 1.61
CA ARG A 100 9.80 1.47 2.17
C ARG A 100 11.13 1.74 1.52
N MET A 101 11.92 0.69 1.25
CA MET A 101 13.20 0.81 0.56
C MET A 101 13.01 1.43 -0.83
N MET A 102 12.08 0.92 -1.63
CA MET A 102 11.76 1.48 -2.93
C MET A 102 11.30 2.93 -2.81
N ALA A 103 10.32 3.22 -1.96
CA ALA A 103 9.80 4.57 -1.73
C ALA A 103 10.90 5.55 -1.33
N SER A 104 11.84 5.14 -0.46
CA SER A 104 12.95 6.00 -0.02
C SER A 104 13.94 6.32 -1.15
N ILE A 105 14.11 5.43 -2.12
CA ILE A 105 15.01 5.65 -3.26
C ILE A 105 14.35 6.56 -4.29
N ILE A 106 13.13 6.22 -4.73
CA ILE A 106 12.47 6.95 -5.82
C ILE A 106 11.87 8.28 -5.39
N GLY A 107 11.58 8.45 -4.10
CA GLY A 107 11.09 9.72 -3.54
C GLY A 107 12.12 10.83 -3.63
N SER A 108 11.67 12.02 -4.05
CA SER A 108 12.48 13.24 -4.11
C SER A 108 12.78 13.77 -2.70
N ASN A 109 13.57 14.84 -2.62
CA ASN A 109 13.73 15.58 -1.36
C ASN A 109 12.39 16.16 -0.92
N ARG A 110 12.02 15.94 0.34
CA ARG A 110 10.73 16.33 0.95
C ARG A 110 9.51 15.64 0.33
N ALA A 111 9.70 14.49 -0.31
CA ALA A 111 8.59 13.70 -0.82
C ALA A 111 7.54 13.43 0.27
N VAL A 112 6.28 13.50 -0.11
CA VAL A 112 5.14 13.16 0.75
C VAL A 112 4.81 11.69 0.53
N ILE A 113 4.93 10.88 1.58
CA ILE A 113 4.60 9.45 1.55
C ILE A 113 3.28 9.25 2.26
N THR A 114 2.29 8.73 1.54
CA THR A 114 1.00 8.34 2.10
C THR A 114 0.96 6.82 2.17
N PHE A 115 0.75 6.29 3.37
CA PHE A 115 0.60 4.85 3.58
C PHE A 115 -0.85 4.44 3.39
N LEU A 116 -1.04 3.35 2.64
CA LEU A 116 -2.35 2.74 2.41
C LEU A 116 -2.69 1.75 3.54
N ASP A 117 -3.92 1.28 3.51
CA ASP A 117 -4.35 0.25 4.45
C ASP A 117 -3.67 -1.09 4.18
N ASP A 118 -3.27 -1.73 5.27
CA ASP A 118 -2.82 -3.11 5.32
C ASP A 118 -3.39 -3.81 6.58
N GLY A 119 -4.68 -3.63 6.79
CA GLY A 119 -5.41 -4.18 7.92
C GLY A 119 -4.91 -3.66 9.28
N ASN A 120 -4.80 -4.54 10.28
CA ASN A 120 -4.40 -4.18 11.65
C ASN A 120 -2.99 -3.56 11.73
N GLN A 121 -2.14 -3.76 10.73
CA GLN A 121 -0.81 -3.17 10.70
C GLN A 121 -0.87 -1.65 10.55
N THR A 122 -1.87 -1.12 9.85
CA THR A 122 -2.08 0.33 9.72
C THR A 122 -2.33 0.98 11.08
N ILE A 123 -3.18 0.38 11.92
CA ILE A 123 -3.44 0.87 13.29
C ILE A 123 -2.15 0.90 14.11
N ASN A 124 -1.35 -0.16 14.02
CA ASN A 124 -0.07 -0.24 14.73
C ASN A 124 0.91 0.83 14.24
N ALA A 125 0.96 1.10 12.92
CA ALA A 125 1.78 2.15 12.34
C ALA A 125 1.40 3.53 12.87
N ILE A 126 0.10 3.84 12.90
CA ILE A 126 -0.42 5.11 13.43
C ILE A 126 -0.07 5.26 14.92
N LYS A 127 -0.23 4.20 15.72
CA LYS A 127 0.06 4.23 17.17
C LYS A 127 1.54 4.37 17.48
N GLN A 128 2.41 3.68 16.76
CA GLN A 128 3.83 3.57 17.11
C GLN A 128 4.67 4.77 16.69
N LYS A 129 4.29 5.51 15.64
CA LYS A 129 4.89 6.80 15.19
C LYS A 129 6.41 6.87 15.04
N SER A 130 7.10 5.79 15.31
CA SER A 130 8.55 5.70 15.20
C SER A 130 8.92 4.79 14.04
N TYR A 131 10.07 5.09 13.43
CA TYR A 131 10.72 4.20 12.48
C TYR A 131 10.89 2.82 13.11
N TYR A 132 10.03 1.90 12.73
CA TYR A 132 10.14 0.53 13.20
C TYR A 132 11.21 -0.18 12.38
N VAL A 133 12.30 -0.53 13.03
CA VAL A 133 13.26 -1.46 12.44
C VAL A 133 12.70 -2.85 12.69
N THR A 134 12.28 -3.52 11.62
CA THR A 134 11.84 -4.91 11.71
C THR A 134 13.07 -5.80 11.88
N PHE A 135 13.10 -6.59 12.95
CA PHE A 135 14.20 -7.52 13.27
C PHE A 135 13.89 -8.98 12.88
N ASP A 136 12.94 -9.19 11.99
CA ASP A 136 12.50 -10.51 11.53
C ASP A 136 13.52 -11.23 10.65
N SER A 137 14.40 -10.48 9.97
CA SER A 137 15.54 -11.01 9.23
C SER A 137 16.64 -9.97 9.05
N VAL A 138 17.86 -10.42 8.86
CA VAL A 138 19.02 -9.53 8.60
C VAL A 138 18.75 -8.64 7.39
N THR A 139 18.19 -9.21 6.32
CA THR A 139 17.86 -8.47 5.08
C THR A 139 16.82 -7.37 5.32
N ASN A 140 15.75 -7.66 6.05
CA ASN A 140 14.71 -6.69 6.35
C ASN A 140 15.19 -5.63 7.34
N THR A 141 16.03 -5.99 8.29
CA THR A 141 16.68 -5.04 9.19
C THR A 141 17.54 -4.04 8.40
N LEU A 142 18.42 -4.53 7.50
CA LEU A 142 19.23 -3.66 6.66
C LEU A 142 18.41 -2.77 5.74
N ARG A 143 17.35 -3.28 5.12
CA ARG A 143 16.43 -2.47 4.31
C ARG A 143 15.76 -1.39 5.14
N SER A 144 15.31 -1.73 6.35
CA SER A 144 14.65 -0.79 7.26
C SER A 144 15.59 0.32 7.70
N LEU A 145 16.83 0.01 8.07
CA LEU A 145 17.85 0.98 8.45
C LEU A 145 18.21 1.90 7.27
N PHE A 146 18.44 1.33 6.10
CA PHE A 146 18.82 2.10 4.92
C PHE A 146 17.68 3.01 4.45
N SER A 147 16.45 2.52 4.38
CA SER A 147 15.28 3.33 4.04
C SER A 147 15.06 4.45 5.06
N GLY A 148 15.20 4.15 6.35
CA GLY A 148 15.12 5.14 7.42
C GLY A 148 16.14 6.26 7.26
N PHE A 149 17.39 5.91 7.00
CA PHE A 149 18.46 6.90 6.72
C PHE A 149 18.11 7.78 5.51
N LEU A 150 17.64 7.19 4.40
CA LEU A 150 17.28 7.96 3.22
C LEU A 150 16.09 8.90 3.47
N PHE A 151 15.05 8.44 4.16
CA PHE A 151 13.91 9.29 4.50
C PHE A 151 14.31 10.49 5.37
N ILE A 152 15.15 10.27 6.37
CA ILE A 152 15.68 11.36 7.21
C ILE A 152 16.54 12.32 6.40
N LYS A 153 17.49 11.80 5.60
CA LYS A 153 18.36 12.60 4.74
C LYS A 153 17.59 13.48 3.78
N LYS A 154 16.52 12.95 3.18
CA LYS A 154 15.66 13.65 2.22
C LYS A 154 14.57 14.49 2.88
N LYS A 155 14.41 14.41 4.21
CA LYS A 155 13.34 15.08 4.97
C LYS A 155 11.95 14.75 4.44
N CYS A 156 11.70 13.47 4.11
CA CYS A 156 10.41 13.00 3.64
C CYS A 156 9.33 13.12 4.73
N LEU A 157 8.09 13.39 4.32
CA LEU A 157 6.93 13.43 5.21
C LEU A 157 6.25 12.07 5.24
N LEU A 158 6.23 11.41 6.40
CA LEU A 158 5.79 10.02 6.58
C LEU A 158 4.56 9.89 7.49
N ASN A 159 3.85 10.97 7.72
CA ASN A 159 2.74 11.02 8.67
C ASN A 159 1.35 10.99 8.01
N ASN A 160 1.28 10.65 6.72
CA ASN A 160 0.03 10.60 5.97
C ASN A 160 -0.45 9.15 5.84
N PHE A 161 -1.74 8.93 6.13
CA PHE A 161 -2.39 7.63 6.03
C PHE A 161 -3.71 7.76 5.28
N PHE A 162 -3.98 6.81 4.39
CA PHE A 162 -5.27 6.63 3.74
C PHE A 162 -5.87 5.32 4.23
N THR A 163 -6.84 5.39 5.15
CA THR A 163 -7.31 4.24 5.90
C THR A 163 -8.81 4.29 6.17
N PHE A 164 -9.46 3.12 6.26
CA PHE A 164 -10.84 3.02 6.68
C PHE A 164 -11.02 3.08 8.21
N PHE A 165 -9.91 2.98 8.97
CA PHE A 165 -9.96 3.10 10.41
C PHE A 165 -10.15 4.56 10.83
N GLU A 166 -11.08 4.78 11.74
CA GLU A 166 -11.25 6.08 12.40
C GLU A 166 -10.24 6.18 13.54
N TYR A 167 -9.36 7.14 13.44
CA TYR A 167 -8.35 7.39 14.46
C TYR A 167 -8.04 8.87 14.54
N GLU A 168 -8.26 9.44 15.73
CA GLU A 168 -7.95 10.85 15.97
C GLU A 168 -6.58 11.00 16.62
N ASP A 169 -5.64 11.53 15.89
CA ASP A 169 -4.32 11.88 16.40
C ASP A 169 -3.76 13.09 15.65
N LEU A 170 -3.58 14.18 16.38
CA LEU A 170 -3.09 15.46 15.83
C LEU A 170 -1.70 15.39 15.16
N ARG A 171 -0.97 14.29 15.34
CA ARG A 171 0.40 14.09 14.82
C ARG A 171 0.46 13.39 13.48
N VAL A 172 -0.64 12.82 13.03
CA VAL A 172 -0.78 12.13 11.75
C VAL A 172 -1.91 12.75 10.95
N ASN A 173 -1.75 12.77 9.65
CA ASN A 173 -2.77 13.21 8.73
C ASN A 173 -3.50 11.99 8.18
N ILE A 174 -4.73 11.78 8.61
CA ILE A 174 -5.55 10.65 8.20
C ILE A 174 -6.58 11.12 7.20
N LYS A 175 -6.57 10.51 6.01
CA LYS A 175 -7.64 10.62 5.03
C LYS A 175 -8.46 9.35 5.07
N LYS A 176 -9.78 9.49 5.23
CA LYS A 176 -10.69 8.35 5.32
C LYS A 176 -10.80 7.63 3.97
N ASN A 177 -10.69 6.30 4.02
CA ASN A 177 -10.98 5.38 2.93
C ASN A 177 -12.35 4.74 3.18
N ASP A 178 -13.37 5.10 2.43
CA ASP A 178 -14.73 4.55 2.54
C ASP A 178 -15.04 3.48 1.50
N PHE A 179 -14.09 3.20 0.60
CA PHE A 179 -14.24 2.27 -0.52
C PHE A 179 -15.45 2.56 -1.44
N SER A 180 -15.93 3.80 -1.47
CA SER A 180 -17.14 4.18 -2.21
C SER A 180 -17.00 3.94 -3.72
N HIS A 181 -15.82 4.17 -4.30
CA HIS A 181 -15.57 4.03 -5.73
C HIS A 181 -15.26 2.59 -6.17
N VAL A 182 -14.67 1.79 -5.29
CA VAL A 182 -14.37 0.37 -5.56
C VAL A 182 -15.63 -0.48 -5.40
N LEU A 183 -16.49 -0.16 -4.42
CA LEU A 183 -17.71 -0.92 -4.14
C LEU A 183 -18.86 -0.66 -5.14
N ILE A 184 -18.88 0.48 -5.86
CA ILE A 184 -19.90 0.83 -6.84
C ILE A 184 -19.99 -0.19 -7.99
N ASN A 185 -18.93 -0.94 -8.28
CA ASN A 185 -18.95 -1.98 -9.30
C ASN A 185 -19.60 -3.32 -8.87
N ARG A 186 -20.21 -3.39 -7.68
CA ARG A 186 -20.92 -4.60 -7.21
C ARG A 186 -21.98 -5.12 -8.17
N ASN A 187 -22.60 -4.27 -8.96
CA ASN A 187 -23.64 -4.66 -9.91
C ASN A 187 -23.13 -5.42 -11.15
N LYS A 188 -21.81 -5.58 -11.30
CA LYS A 188 -21.17 -6.36 -12.38
C LYS A 188 -20.64 -7.72 -11.94
N ILE A 189 -20.59 -7.97 -10.64
CA ILE A 189 -20.19 -9.29 -10.12
C ILE A 189 -21.44 -10.15 -10.15
N ASN A 190 -21.45 -11.19 -10.99
CA ASN A 190 -22.52 -12.17 -11.02
C ASN A 190 -22.71 -12.75 -9.63
N GLU A 191 -23.95 -12.82 -9.13
CA GLU A 191 -24.30 -13.37 -7.80
C GLU A 191 -23.81 -14.81 -7.54
N LYS A 192 -23.26 -15.47 -8.56
CA LYS A 192 -22.69 -16.83 -8.49
C LYS A 192 -21.24 -16.86 -7.99
N ASP A 193 -20.54 -15.75 -8.02
CA ASP A 193 -19.15 -15.68 -7.58
C ASP A 193 -19.14 -15.26 -6.10
N GLY A 194 -19.01 -16.22 -5.22
CA GLY A 194 -19.07 -16.04 -3.77
C GLY A 194 -18.31 -14.83 -3.19
N ILE A 195 -18.52 -14.54 -1.92
CA ILE A 195 -17.85 -13.45 -1.20
C ILE A 195 -16.38 -13.85 -1.01
N TYR A 196 -15.47 -13.12 -1.65
CA TYR A 196 -14.04 -13.27 -1.43
C TYR A 196 -13.58 -12.33 -0.31
N ILE A 197 -13.20 -12.91 0.83
CA ILE A 197 -12.53 -12.17 1.91
C ILE A 197 -11.04 -12.17 1.59
N ILE A 198 -10.50 -11.01 1.20
CA ILE A 198 -9.06 -10.85 0.96
C ILE A 198 -8.39 -10.57 2.31
N GLY A 199 -7.87 -11.61 2.94
CA GLY A 199 -7.06 -11.50 4.14
C GLY A 199 -5.56 -11.47 3.80
N THR A 200 -4.79 -10.65 4.49
CA THR A 200 -3.36 -10.48 4.24
C THR A 200 -2.47 -11.46 5.02
N ASN A 201 -3.02 -12.35 5.84
CA ASN A 201 -2.20 -13.21 6.69
C ASN A 201 -2.80 -14.63 6.85
N SER A 202 -2.16 -15.61 6.21
CA SER A 202 -2.55 -17.03 6.30
C SER A 202 -2.46 -17.63 7.71
N ARG A 203 -1.72 -17.01 8.63
CA ARG A 203 -1.63 -17.48 10.04
C ARG A 203 -2.83 -17.07 10.88
N SER A 204 -3.53 -16.01 10.54
CA SER A 204 -4.76 -15.60 11.24
C SER A 204 -5.99 -16.37 10.78
N LEU A 205 -5.96 -17.01 9.61
CA LEU A 205 -7.11 -17.80 9.12
C LEU A 205 -7.43 -19.00 10.02
N ASN A 206 -6.42 -19.65 10.60
CA ASN A 206 -6.66 -20.76 11.52
C ASN A 206 -7.32 -20.34 12.82
N HIS A 207 -7.08 -19.11 13.32
CA HIS A 207 -7.80 -18.55 14.46
C HIS A 207 -9.25 -18.15 14.13
N PHE A 208 -9.51 -17.74 12.87
CA PHE A 208 -10.85 -17.37 12.44
C PHE A 208 -11.75 -18.57 12.14
N LEU A 209 -11.19 -19.73 11.77
CA LEU A 209 -11.95 -20.92 11.49
C LEU A 209 -12.49 -21.61 12.75
N ASP A 210 -11.85 -21.38 13.90
CA ASP A 210 -12.36 -21.83 15.21
C ASP A 210 -13.49 -20.95 15.77
N GLU A 211 -13.67 -19.71 15.25
CA GLU A 211 -14.75 -18.78 15.61
C GLU A 211 -15.85 -18.72 14.53
N LYS A 212 -16.14 -19.82 13.85
CA LYS A 212 -17.10 -19.89 12.74
C LYS A 212 -18.49 -19.31 13.05
N ASN A 213 -18.88 -19.26 14.31
CA ASN A 213 -20.18 -18.75 14.74
C ASN A 213 -20.24 -17.21 14.93
N SER A 214 -19.11 -16.51 15.01
CA SER A 214 -19.10 -15.06 15.22
C SER A 214 -19.04 -14.27 13.92
N VAL A 215 -18.44 -14.82 12.87
CA VAL A 215 -18.26 -14.14 11.58
C VAL A 215 -19.56 -14.11 10.77
N GLU A 216 -20.39 -15.16 10.83
CA GLU A 216 -21.73 -15.14 10.21
C GLU A 216 -22.65 -14.07 10.82
N LEU A 217 -22.57 -13.83 12.12
CA LEU A 217 -23.39 -12.83 12.81
C LEU A 217 -22.98 -11.38 12.44
N HIS A 218 -21.71 -11.12 12.12
CA HIS A 218 -21.24 -9.80 11.73
C HIS A 218 -21.53 -9.46 10.27
N LEU A 219 -21.45 -10.45 9.38
CA LEU A 219 -21.78 -10.26 7.95
C LEU A 219 -23.28 -10.05 7.72
N THR A 220 -24.16 -10.70 8.51
CA THR A 220 -25.61 -10.49 8.42
C THR A 220 -26.04 -9.09 8.86
N ARG A 221 -25.30 -8.43 9.75
CA ARG A 221 -25.56 -7.05 10.19
C ARG A 221 -25.10 -5.97 9.22
N LEU A 222 -24.22 -6.30 8.28
CA LEU A 222 -23.75 -5.38 7.24
C LEU A 222 -24.60 -5.44 5.94
N ILE A 223 -25.53 -6.39 5.85
CA ILE A 223 -26.38 -6.62 4.67
C ILE A 223 -27.86 -6.29 4.96
N SER A 224 -28.24 -6.08 6.19
CA SER A 224 -29.55 -5.59 6.64
C SER A 224 -29.52 -4.08 6.85
#